data_b6f7dc83bca01e632b72b2a1bf06352f
#
_entry.id   b6f7dc83bca01e632b72b2a1bf06352f
#
_cell.length_a   1.000
_cell.length_b   1.000
_cell.length_c   1.000
_cell.angle_alpha   90.00
_cell.angle_beta   90.00
_cell.angle_gamma   90.00
#
_symmetry.space_group_name_H-M   'P 1'
#
loop_
_entity.id
_entity.type
_entity.pdbx_description
1 polymer ?
#
loop_
_entity_poly.entity_id
_entity_poly.type
_entity_poly.pdbx_seq_one_letter_code
_entity_poly.pdbx_strand_id
1 'polypeptide(L)'
;MTHLGRPKNKEDKLKLDKDEYLELENPLSIDLKYMRKDLLVNLLKNVKDNAKSFLNTERGIKIFELGKVYHDSKDSAVKEEKMLSGIIAGKNEKTKGEKFYELKGVIDSLLNKLGISDQWYDDFEATPEWTDDVFWQKTGTAEIKIGDEEIGFLGQINSLILNKLNIS
;
A
#
# COMPACT_ATOMS: atom_id res chain seq x y z
N MET A 1 7.81 15.78 3.90
CA MET A 1 7.04 15.02 4.93
C MET A 1 5.63 14.87 4.40
N THR A 2 5.29 13.70 3.96
CA THR A 2 3.90 13.39 3.57
C THR A 2 3.25 12.72 4.78
N HIS A 3 2.24 13.35 5.33
CA HIS A 3 1.51 12.84 6.47
C HIS A 3 0.23 12.17 5.97
N LEU A 4 -0.16 11.09 6.63
CA LEU A 4 -1.53 10.59 6.54
C LEU A 4 -2.45 11.67 7.08
N GLY A 5 -3.08 12.45 6.18
CA GLY A 5 -4.14 13.34 6.57
C GLY A 5 -5.26 12.50 7.18
N ARG A 6 -5.66 12.85 8.40
CA ARG A 6 -6.87 12.31 9.00
C ARG A 6 -8.02 12.48 8.02
N PRO A 7 -8.89 11.48 7.85
CA PRO A 7 -10.13 11.65 7.11
C PRO A 7 -10.87 12.89 7.60
N LYS A 8 -11.07 13.88 6.72
CA LYS A 8 -11.70 15.16 7.05
C LYS A 8 -13.19 15.05 7.37
N ASN A 9 -13.81 13.90 7.06
CA ASN A 9 -15.24 13.69 7.24
C ASN A 9 -15.51 12.32 7.89
N LYS A 10 -16.63 12.23 8.61
CA LYS A 10 -17.21 10.99 9.14
C LYS A 10 -17.43 9.88 8.09
N GLU A 11 -17.22 10.18 6.81
CA GLU A 11 -17.38 9.29 5.67
C GLU A 11 -16.10 8.60 5.21
N ASP A 12 -14.93 9.03 5.68
CA ASP A 12 -13.67 8.31 5.44
C ASP A 12 -13.59 7.09 6.36
N LYS A 13 -14.35 6.09 5.98
CA LYS A 13 -14.66 4.88 6.74
C LYS A 13 -13.60 3.78 6.61
N LEU A 14 -12.37 4.12 6.34
CA LEU A 14 -11.27 3.26 6.70
C LEU A 14 -11.18 3.37 8.23
N LYS A 15 -11.64 2.36 8.95
CA LYS A 15 -11.44 2.23 10.40
C LYS A 15 -9.96 1.95 10.64
N LEU A 16 -9.13 2.96 10.44
CA LEU A 16 -7.75 2.94 10.91
C LEU A 16 -7.85 3.15 12.43
N ASP A 17 -7.38 2.20 13.19
CA ASP A 17 -7.36 2.32 14.64
C ASP A 17 -6.42 3.48 15.00
N LYS A 18 -6.94 4.48 15.72
CA LYS A 18 -6.18 5.71 16.00
C LYS A 18 -5.03 5.46 16.96
N ASP A 19 -5.17 4.45 17.81
CA ASP A 19 -4.21 4.13 18.86
C ASP A 19 -2.94 3.49 18.28
N GLU A 20 -2.97 3.14 16.99
CA GLU A 20 -1.84 2.56 16.28
C GLU A 20 -0.91 3.57 15.58
N TYR A 21 -1.25 4.85 15.51
CA TYR A 21 -0.48 5.87 14.80
C TYR A 21 0.30 6.77 15.75
N LEU A 22 1.59 6.98 15.45
CA LEU A 22 2.40 7.96 16.13
C LEU A 22 1.85 9.37 15.90
N GLU A 23 1.59 10.08 16.97
CA GLU A 23 1.08 11.45 16.96
C GLU A 23 2.22 12.45 17.16
N LEU A 24 2.25 13.51 16.34
CA LEU A 24 3.17 14.62 16.50
C LEU A 24 2.70 15.52 17.65
N GLU A 25 3.58 15.86 18.58
CA GLU A 25 3.26 16.78 19.69
C GLU A 25 2.88 18.18 19.20
N ASN A 26 3.54 18.67 18.15
CA ASN A 26 3.32 20.01 17.58
C ASN A 26 3.04 19.94 16.08
N PRO A 27 1.86 19.46 15.65
CA PRO A 27 1.52 19.35 14.25
C PRO A 27 1.24 20.74 13.63
N LEU A 28 1.71 20.97 12.40
CA LEU A 28 1.43 22.20 11.66
C LEU A 28 -0.05 22.40 11.34
N SER A 29 -0.82 21.32 11.29
CA SER A 29 -2.27 21.32 11.16
C SER A 29 -2.86 20.02 11.72
N ILE A 30 -4.16 20.02 12.01
CA ILE A 30 -4.87 18.83 12.51
C ILE A 30 -4.78 17.67 11.50
N ASP A 31 -4.74 17.96 10.21
CA ASP A 31 -4.63 16.98 9.14
C ASP A 31 -3.23 16.34 9.05
N LEU A 32 -2.24 16.94 9.70
CA LEU A 32 -0.83 16.52 9.69
C LEU A 32 -0.37 15.95 11.04
N LYS A 33 -1.31 15.51 11.86
CA LYS A 33 -1.07 15.10 13.24
C LYS A 33 -0.40 13.73 13.35
N TYR A 34 -0.71 12.81 12.42
CA TYR A 34 -0.29 11.42 12.50
C TYR A 34 0.83 11.10 11.50
N MET A 35 1.81 10.32 11.98
CA MET A 35 2.84 9.77 11.12
C MET A 35 2.32 8.55 10.35
N ARG A 36 2.72 8.40 9.10
CA ARG A 36 2.27 7.30 8.25
C ARG A 36 2.97 5.99 8.60
N LYS A 37 2.22 4.91 8.71
CA LYS A 37 2.73 3.55 8.90
C LYS A 37 3.05 2.85 7.58
N ASP A 38 2.36 3.25 6.51
CA ASP A 38 2.49 2.68 5.17
C ASP A 38 2.40 3.76 4.09
N LEU A 39 2.67 3.38 2.84
CA LEU A 39 2.55 4.26 1.68
C LEU A 39 1.26 4.00 0.88
N LEU A 40 0.60 2.86 1.12
CA LEU A 40 -0.51 2.37 0.32
C LEU A 40 -1.74 3.29 0.40
N VAL A 41 -2.05 3.80 1.59
CA VAL A 41 -3.19 4.72 1.81
C VAL A 41 -3.06 5.98 0.96
N ASN A 42 -1.87 6.58 0.90
CA ASN A 42 -1.63 7.76 0.07
C ASN A 42 -1.70 7.46 -1.42
N LEU A 43 -1.16 6.31 -1.84
CA LEU A 43 -1.26 5.87 -3.23
C LEU A 43 -2.70 5.59 -3.65
N LEU A 44 -3.52 4.96 -2.80
CA LEU A 44 -4.94 4.75 -3.04
C LEU A 44 -5.71 6.08 -3.15
N LYS A 45 -5.37 7.07 -2.33
CA LYS A 45 -5.93 8.42 -2.45
C LYS A 45 -5.59 9.04 -3.80
N ASN A 46 -4.33 8.95 -4.23
CA ASN A 46 -3.92 9.43 -5.54
C ASN A 46 -4.66 8.71 -6.68
N VAL A 47 -4.88 7.40 -6.57
CA VAL A 47 -5.71 6.65 -7.54
C VAL A 47 -7.14 7.19 -7.55
N LYS A 48 -7.77 7.38 -6.38
CA LYS A 48 -9.11 7.95 -6.24
C LYS A 48 -9.23 9.30 -6.93
N ASP A 49 -8.31 10.22 -6.62
CA ASP A 49 -8.35 11.59 -7.13
C ASP A 49 -8.17 11.65 -8.66
N ASN A 50 -7.49 10.67 -9.23
CA ASN A 50 -7.22 10.56 -10.67
C ASN A 50 -8.12 9.55 -11.40
N ALA A 51 -8.97 8.83 -10.71
CA ALA A 51 -9.78 7.74 -11.24
C ALA A 51 -10.61 8.14 -12.47
N LYS A 52 -11.29 9.29 -12.39
CA LYS A 52 -12.16 9.79 -13.47
C LYS A 52 -11.41 10.04 -14.78
N SER A 53 -10.14 10.46 -14.68
CA SER A 53 -9.34 10.84 -15.85
C SER A 53 -8.59 9.68 -16.47
N PHE A 54 -8.19 8.69 -15.68
CA PHE A 54 -7.22 7.69 -16.11
C PHE A 54 -7.69 6.24 -16.05
N LEU A 55 -8.59 5.85 -15.12
CA LEU A 55 -8.99 4.44 -15.01
C LEU A 55 -9.66 3.87 -16.25
N ASN A 56 -10.33 4.71 -17.03
CA ASN A 56 -11.01 4.30 -18.27
C ASN A 56 -10.13 4.37 -19.53
N THR A 57 -8.86 4.75 -19.37
CA THR A 57 -7.91 4.77 -20.47
C THR A 57 -7.23 3.41 -20.60
N GLU A 58 -6.71 3.09 -21.79
CA GLU A 58 -5.91 1.87 -22.01
C GLU A 58 -4.66 1.79 -21.13
N ARG A 59 -4.13 2.94 -20.71
CA ARG A 59 -2.92 3.02 -19.89
C ARG A 59 -3.18 2.78 -18.41
N GLY A 60 -4.40 3.06 -17.92
CA GLY A 60 -4.71 3.03 -16.48
C GLY A 60 -3.83 3.98 -15.66
N ILE A 61 -3.67 3.66 -14.40
CA ILE A 61 -2.81 4.37 -13.44
C ILE A 61 -1.70 3.43 -12.98
N LYS A 62 -0.44 3.85 -13.12
CA LYS A 62 0.73 3.13 -12.61
C LYS A 62 1.57 4.13 -11.83
N ILE A 63 1.60 3.98 -10.52
CA ILE A 63 2.29 4.90 -9.62
C ILE A 63 3.08 4.13 -8.57
N PHE A 64 4.16 4.71 -8.08
CA PHE A 64 4.93 4.19 -6.97
C PHE A 64 5.43 5.34 -6.08
N GLU A 65 5.78 5.02 -4.85
CA GLU A 65 6.42 5.90 -3.89
C GLU A 65 7.52 5.15 -3.16
N LEU A 66 8.69 5.76 -3.06
CA LEU A 66 9.76 5.37 -2.14
C LEU A 66 9.79 6.40 -1.02
N GLY A 67 9.51 6.00 0.20
CA GLY A 67 9.37 6.93 1.31
C GLY A 67 9.65 6.29 2.66
N LYS A 68 9.65 7.13 3.70
CA LYS A 68 9.78 6.69 5.08
C LYS A 68 8.42 6.42 5.69
N VAL A 69 8.35 5.38 6.50
CA VAL A 69 7.21 5.01 7.33
C VAL A 69 7.67 4.93 8.80
N TYR A 70 6.74 5.00 9.73
CA TYR A 70 7.04 5.17 11.13
C TYR A 70 6.18 4.22 11.97
N HIS A 71 6.82 3.41 12.78
CA HIS A 71 6.17 2.45 13.67
C HIS A 71 6.53 2.76 15.12
N ASP A 72 5.60 2.49 16.01
CA ASP A 72 5.90 2.49 17.45
C ASP A 72 6.69 1.22 17.78
N SER A 73 7.78 1.36 18.51
CA SER A 73 8.51 0.21 19.02
C SER A 73 8.21 0.03 20.50
N LYS A 74 8.17 -1.22 20.94
CA LYS A 74 7.91 -1.60 22.35
C LYS A 74 8.88 -0.95 23.34
N ASP A 75 10.02 -0.44 22.84
CA ASP A 75 11.08 0.21 23.63
C ASP A 75 10.96 1.74 23.66
N SER A 76 9.79 2.30 23.36
CA SER A 76 9.50 3.75 23.32
C SER A 76 10.35 4.54 22.31
N ALA A 77 11.03 3.87 21.39
CA ALA A 77 11.77 4.49 20.30
C ALA A 77 10.95 4.42 18.99
N VAL A 78 10.83 5.52 18.29
CA VAL A 78 10.20 5.54 16.97
C VAL A 78 11.08 4.79 15.97
N LYS A 79 10.56 3.71 15.36
CA LYS A 79 11.25 3.00 14.29
C LYS A 79 10.92 3.67 12.96
N GLU A 80 11.94 4.20 12.30
CA GLU A 80 11.84 4.77 10.96
C GLU A 80 12.36 3.75 9.94
N GLU A 81 11.55 3.44 8.92
CA GLU A 81 11.92 2.50 7.86
C GLU A 81 11.70 3.11 6.47
N LYS A 82 12.51 2.69 5.51
CA LYS A 82 12.28 2.99 4.09
C LYS A 82 11.40 1.92 3.48
N MET A 83 10.33 2.34 2.84
CA MET A 83 9.38 1.46 2.17
C MET A 83 9.25 1.85 0.70
N LEU A 84 9.13 0.87 -0.18
CA LEU A 84 8.71 1.04 -1.56
C LEU A 84 7.29 0.47 -1.69
N SER A 85 6.38 1.23 -2.25
CA SER A 85 5.04 0.75 -2.57
C SER A 85 4.62 1.22 -3.96
N GLY A 86 3.76 0.45 -4.63
CA GLY A 86 3.25 0.79 -5.95
C GLY A 86 1.86 0.25 -6.20
N ILE A 87 1.14 0.89 -7.11
CA ILE A 87 -0.19 0.50 -7.54
C ILE A 87 -0.27 0.51 -9.06
N ILE A 88 -0.87 -0.55 -9.61
CA ILE A 88 -1.36 -0.62 -10.98
C ILE A 88 -2.88 -0.70 -10.92
N ALA A 89 -3.58 0.29 -11.48
CA ALA A 89 -5.04 0.37 -11.51
C ALA A 89 -5.56 0.67 -12.92
N GLY A 90 -6.70 0.07 -13.27
CA GLY A 90 -7.36 0.28 -14.55
C GLY A 90 -8.51 -0.69 -14.72
N LYS A 91 -9.49 -0.34 -15.57
CA LYS A 91 -10.70 -1.15 -15.77
C LYS A 91 -10.54 -2.28 -16.78
N ASN A 92 -9.63 -2.13 -17.73
CA ASN A 92 -9.50 -3.06 -18.85
C ASN A 92 -8.52 -4.20 -18.49
N GLU A 93 -9.02 -5.25 -17.86
CA GLU A 93 -8.31 -6.53 -17.80
C GLU A 93 -8.79 -7.42 -18.96
N LYS A 94 -7.87 -7.84 -19.79
CA LYS A 94 -8.14 -8.82 -20.86
C LYS A 94 -8.29 -10.23 -20.31
N THR A 95 -7.54 -10.52 -19.25
CA THR A 95 -7.56 -11.79 -18.52
C THR A 95 -7.57 -11.53 -17.01
N LYS A 96 -8.27 -12.41 -16.28
CA LYS A 96 -8.32 -12.33 -14.81
C LYS A 96 -6.89 -12.38 -14.22
N GLY A 97 -6.54 -11.41 -13.39
CA GLY A 97 -5.23 -11.34 -12.74
C GLY A 97 -4.12 -10.72 -13.59
N GLU A 98 -4.43 -10.16 -14.77
CA GLU A 98 -3.42 -9.56 -15.65
C GLU A 98 -2.57 -8.52 -14.89
N LYS A 99 -3.19 -7.64 -14.09
CA LYS A 99 -2.48 -6.61 -13.34
C LYS A 99 -1.61 -7.17 -12.22
N PHE A 100 -2.02 -8.29 -11.61
CA PHE A 100 -1.20 -8.99 -10.63
C PHE A 100 0.12 -9.46 -11.27
N TYR A 101 0.04 -10.13 -12.40
CA TYR A 101 1.23 -10.62 -13.11
C TYR A 101 2.05 -9.48 -13.71
N GLU A 102 1.42 -8.39 -14.14
CA GLU A 102 2.13 -7.19 -14.59
C GLU A 102 2.96 -6.59 -13.44
N LEU A 103 2.36 -6.40 -12.26
CA LEU A 103 3.05 -5.86 -11.10
C LEU A 103 4.15 -6.82 -10.62
N LYS A 104 3.88 -8.14 -10.63
CA LYS A 104 4.88 -9.16 -10.35
C LYS A 104 6.10 -9.03 -11.27
N GLY A 105 5.88 -8.88 -12.57
CA GLY A 105 6.97 -8.70 -13.54
C GLY A 105 7.77 -7.41 -13.32
N VAL A 106 7.13 -6.34 -12.87
CA VAL A 106 7.83 -5.09 -12.47
C VAL A 106 8.72 -5.33 -11.26
N ILE A 107 8.22 -6.03 -10.24
CA ILE A 107 8.97 -6.37 -9.02
C ILE A 107 10.15 -7.27 -9.37
N ASP A 108 9.92 -8.35 -10.11
CA ASP A 108 10.99 -9.26 -10.56
C ASP A 108 12.08 -8.51 -11.33
N SER A 109 11.68 -7.62 -12.24
CA SER A 109 12.63 -6.80 -13.01
C SER A 109 13.43 -5.84 -12.13
N LEU A 110 12.79 -5.23 -11.12
CA LEU A 110 13.46 -4.36 -10.18
C LEU A 110 14.50 -5.12 -9.35
N LEU A 111 14.10 -6.25 -8.73
CA LEU A 111 14.96 -7.06 -7.88
C LEU A 111 16.16 -7.59 -8.68
N ASN A 112 15.93 -8.13 -9.88
CA ASN A 112 17.00 -8.58 -10.76
C ASN A 112 18.01 -7.47 -11.11
N LYS A 113 17.53 -6.22 -11.35
CA LYS A 113 18.41 -5.07 -11.61
C LYS A 113 19.24 -4.66 -10.38
N LEU A 114 18.74 -4.96 -9.19
CA LEU A 114 19.47 -4.79 -7.92
C LEU A 114 20.42 -5.94 -7.61
N GLY A 115 20.48 -6.96 -8.48
CA GLY A 115 21.32 -8.14 -8.30
C GLY A 115 20.70 -9.23 -7.42
N ILE A 116 19.42 -9.14 -7.14
CA ILE A 116 18.64 -10.11 -6.37
C ILE A 116 17.91 -11.01 -7.37
N SER A 117 18.21 -12.31 -7.37
CA SER A 117 17.65 -13.29 -8.32
C SER A 117 17.06 -14.52 -7.66
N ASP A 118 17.07 -14.58 -6.35
CA ASP A 118 16.56 -15.67 -5.52
C ASP A 118 15.24 -15.34 -4.82
N GLN A 119 14.56 -14.28 -5.31
CA GLN A 119 13.22 -13.95 -4.83
C GLN A 119 12.20 -15.01 -5.25
N TRP A 120 11.28 -15.30 -4.36
CA TRP A 120 10.16 -16.21 -4.60
C TRP A 120 8.88 -15.69 -3.94
N TYR A 121 7.75 -16.32 -4.22
CA TYR A 121 6.42 -15.88 -3.78
C TYR A 121 5.75 -17.00 -3.02
N ASP A 122 5.25 -16.69 -1.84
CA ASP A 122 4.57 -17.61 -0.95
C ASP A 122 3.10 -17.25 -0.79
N ASP A 123 2.33 -18.14 -0.20
CA ASP A 123 0.96 -17.86 0.19
C ASP A 123 0.93 -16.74 1.24
N PHE A 124 -0.02 -15.83 1.07
CA PHE A 124 -0.15 -14.68 1.96
C PHE A 124 -0.67 -15.11 3.34
N GLU A 125 0.14 -14.88 4.36
CA GLU A 125 -0.25 -14.93 5.77
C GLU A 125 -0.15 -13.53 6.35
N ALA A 126 -1.31 -12.98 6.77
CA ALA A 126 -1.32 -11.64 7.33
C ALA A 126 -0.55 -11.60 8.65
N THR A 127 0.51 -10.81 8.69
CA THR A 127 1.25 -10.53 9.92
C THR A 127 0.81 -9.18 10.50
N PRO A 128 0.56 -9.08 11.82
CA PRO A 128 0.09 -7.84 12.44
C PRO A 128 1.02 -6.64 12.27
N GLU A 129 2.28 -6.89 11.96
CA GLU A 129 3.32 -5.86 11.91
C GLU A 129 3.36 -5.09 10.58
N TRP A 130 2.93 -5.71 9.47
CA TRP A 130 3.15 -5.16 8.12
C TRP A 130 1.91 -4.92 7.31
N THR A 131 0.80 -5.61 7.61
CA THR A 131 -0.41 -5.51 6.82
C THR A 131 -1.63 -5.30 7.70
N ASP A 132 -2.38 -4.23 7.44
CA ASP A 132 -3.79 -4.19 7.78
C ASP A 132 -4.49 -5.21 6.88
N ASP A 133 -4.92 -6.34 7.42
CA ASP A 133 -5.74 -7.38 6.76
C ASP A 133 -6.90 -6.81 5.94
N VAL A 134 -7.31 -5.58 6.29
CA VAL A 134 -8.40 -4.86 5.67
C VAL A 134 -8.12 -4.50 4.22
N PHE A 135 -6.85 -4.26 3.84
CA PHE A 135 -6.50 -3.80 2.49
C PHE A 135 -6.46 -4.92 1.47
N TRP A 136 -6.09 -6.12 1.87
CA TRP A 136 -5.78 -7.20 0.96
C TRP A 136 -6.97 -8.13 0.72
N GLN A 137 -7.11 -8.59 -0.51
CA GLN A 137 -8.01 -9.67 -0.84
C GLN A 137 -7.31 -11.00 -0.57
N LYS A 138 -7.83 -11.82 0.36
CA LYS A 138 -7.20 -13.09 0.78
C LYS A 138 -6.82 -14.02 -0.38
N THR A 139 -7.64 -14.04 -1.43
CA THR A 139 -7.33 -14.79 -2.67
C THR A 139 -6.74 -13.83 -3.69
N GLY A 140 -5.47 -13.97 -4.05
CA GLY A 140 -4.80 -13.11 -5.01
C GLY A 140 -3.83 -12.13 -4.37
N THR A 141 -3.30 -12.50 -3.21
CA THR A 141 -2.20 -11.83 -2.50
C THR A 141 -1.12 -12.87 -2.24
N ALA A 142 0.14 -12.46 -2.36
CA ALA A 142 1.31 -13.28 -2.12
C ALA A 142 2.34 -12.50 -1.32
N GLU A 143 3.10 -13.20 -0.51
CA GLU A 143 4.31 -12.71 0.13
C GLU A 143 5.48 -12.73 -0.86
N ILE A 144 6.36 -11.75 -0.75
CA ILE A 144 7.60 -11.68 -1.52
C ILE A 144 8.73 -12.00 -0.56
N LYS A 145 9.49 -13.05 -0.88
CA LYS A 145 10.58 -13.54 -0.02
C LYS A 145 11.92 -13.59 -0.76
N ILE A 146 12.98 -13.40 0.01
CA ILE A 146 14.37 -13.66 -0.39
C ILE A 146 14.96 -14.63 0.63
N GLY A 147 15.29 -15.85 0.21
CA GLY A 147 15.58 -16.91 1.17
C GLY A 147 14.38 -17.15 2.08
N ASP A 148 14.57 -17.06 3.40
CA ASP A 148 13.51 -17.21 4.41
C ASP A 148 12.95 -15.85 4.89
N GLU A 149 13.45 -14.73 4.38
CA GLU A 149 13.06 -13.40 4.80
C GLU A 149 11.94 -12.84 3.93
N GLU A 150 10.84 -12.40 4.57
CA GLU A 150 9.78 -11.65 3.92
C GLU A 150 10.21 -10.21 3.70
N ILE A 151 10.14 -9.75 2.45
CA ILE A 151 10.51 -8.38 2.06
C ILE A 151 9.30 -7.52 1.66
N GLY A 152 8.13 -8.11 1.55
CA GLY A 152 6.90 -7.39 1.21
C GLY A 152 5.79 -8.26 0.65
N PHE A 153 4.78 -7.58 0.11
CA PHE A 153 3.55 -8.18 -0.38
C PHE A 153 3.20 -7.72 -1.78
N LEU A 154 2.53 -8.60 -2.49
CA LEU A 154 1.94 -8.34 -3.80
C LEU A 154 0.51 -8.85 -3.80
N GLY A 155 -0.48 -8.00 -4.09
CA GLY A 155 -1.86 -8.47 -4.06
C GLY A 155 -2.90 -7.53 -4.62
N GLN A 156 -4.12 -8.02 -4.65
CA GLN A 156 -5.30 -7.23 -5.02
C GLN A 156 -5.85 -6.50 -3.81
N ILE A 157 -6.23 -5.24 -4.01
CA ILE A 157 -6.92 -4.47 -2.98
C ILE A 157 -8.35 -5.00 -2.81
N ASN A 158 -8.76 -5.15 -1.56
CA ASN A 158 -10.08 -5.61 -1.19
C ASN A 158 -11.17 -4.70 -1.81
N SER A 159 -12.15 -5.31 -2.46
CA SER A 159 -13.26 -4.61 -3.12
C SER A 159 -14.06 -3.71 -2.17
N LEU A 160 -14.15 -4.06 -0.88
CA LEU A 160 -14.80 -3.22 0.12
C LEU A 160 -14.06 -1.88 0.31
N ILE A 161 -12.73 -1.90 0.25
CA ILE A 161 -11.91 -0.67 0.31
C ILE A 161 -12.10 0.16 -0.94
N LEU A 162 -12.04 -0.47 -2.12
CA LEU A 162 -12.25 0.23 -3.40
C LEU A 162 -13.63 0.90 -3.44
N ASN A 163 -14.67 0.19 -2.98
CA ASN A 163 -16.04 0.73 -2.90
C ASN A 163 -16.12 1.91 -1.90
N LYS A 164 -15.48 1.81 -0.72
CA LYS A 164 -15.45 2.90 0.26
C LYS A 164 -14.74 4.14 -0.27
N LEU A 165 -13.74 3.95 -1.12
CA LEU A 165 -13.00 5.03 -1.76
C LEU A 165 -13.68 5.54 -3.05
N ASN A 166 -14.79 4.92 -3.50
CA ASN A 166 -15.41 5.19 -4.80
C ASN A 166 -14.43 5.03 -5.98
N ILE A 167 -13.56 4.05 -5.90
CA ILE A 167 -12.67 3.60 -6.98
C ILE A 167 -13.37 2.41 -7.64
N SER A 168 -14.13 2.67 -8.69
CA SER A 168 -14.90 1.64 -9.41
C SER A 168 -14.64 1.72 -10.92
#